data_93f8848cfed75dbb099a9e9bfd0bf96a
#
_entry.id   93f8848cfed75dbb099a9e9bfd0bf96a
#
_cell.length_a   1.000
_cell.length_b   1.000
_cell.length_c   1.000
_cell.angle_alpha   90.00
_cell.angle_beta   90.00
_cell.angle_gamma   90.00
#
_symmetry.space_group_name_H-M   'P 1'
#
loop_
_entity.id
_entity.type
_entity.pdbx_description
1 polymer ?
#
loop_
_entity_poly.entity_id
_entity_poly.type
_entity_poly.pdbx_seq_one_letter_code
_entity_poly.pdbx_strand_id
1 'polypeptide(L)'
;MTVKEKLIQLLEGSGYTQKKVATKTGLSTAVISQYINGVYNGNIANVEAALADFISREEDRAKRREVKECFVKTQLSGLVLGLISNTHMDGDIGVIYGPAGMGKSMALREYAATNKGVILIEADPGYTAKVLLQELCARLGVKKTGNIHELSEECIQALNGTGWVILVDEAELLPYRALEVLRRIHDRSGVAIVLAGMPRLLINLKGSRGEFAQLYSRVGMALDIEVHKREIEVDDFNTILSSLLPKDSGQDYITQPGLAEAFMKHSKGNYRRMFKLARGVVRASTIGGQGISTGLVERYAQMLIH
;
A
#
# COMPACT_ATOMS: atom_id res chain seq x y z
N MET A 1 -11.54 31.84 -20.13
CA MET A 1 -10.15 31.39 -20.33
C MET A 1 -10.05 30.60 -21.61
N THR A 2 -9.09 30.92 -22.46
CA THR A 2 -8.80 30.19 -23.69
C THR A 2 -8.17 28.82 -23.37
N VAL A 3 -8.20 27.88 -24.33
CA VAL A 3 -7.54 26.56 -24.18
C VAL A 3 -6.04 26.75 -23.89
N LYS A 4 -5.41 27.72 -24.49
CA LYS A 4 -4.01 28.07 -24.28
C LYS A 4 -3.73 28.53 -22.85
N GLU A 5 -4.55 29.42 -22.28
CA GLU A 5 -4.40 29.91 -20.91
C GLU A 5 -4.56 28.78 -19.89
N LYS A 6 -5.56 27.91 -20.07
CA LYS A 6 -5.77 26.75 -19.24
C LYS A 6 -4.60 25.75 -19.29
N LEU A 7 -4.03 25.54 -20.48
CA LEU A 7 -2.86 24.69 -20.66
C LEU A 7 -1.65 25.22 -19.90
N ILE A 8 -1.38 26.52 -19.99
CA ILE A 8 -0.27 27.19 -19.29
C ILE A 8 -0.44 27.05 -17.80
N GLN A 9 -1.64 27.33 -17.26
CA GLN A 9 -1.96 27.17 -15.84
C GLN A 9 -1.76 25.71 -15.36
N LEU A 10 -2.11 24.73 -16.20
CA LEU A 10 -1.92 23.32 -15.89
C LEU A 10 -0.45 22.91 -15.87
N LEU A 11 0.38 23.50 -16.75
CA LEU A 11 1.82 23.26 -16.75
C LEU A 11 2.54 23.88 -15.56
N GLU A 12 2.09 25.04 -15.08
CA GLU A 12 2.69 25.75 -13.95
C GLU A 12 2.24 25.18 -12.58
N GLY A 13 0.98 24.74 -12.47
CA GLY A 13 0.36 24.41 -11.17
C GLY A 13 0.32 22.93 -10.81
N SER A 14 0.42 21.98 -11.76
CA SER A 14 0.07 20.56 -11.52
C SER A 14 1.18 19.55 -11.84
N GLY A 15 2.43 19.98 -11.98
CA GLY A 15 3.58 19.09 -12.25
C GLY A 15 3.50 18.37 -13.62
N TYR A 16 2.70 18.87 -14.54
CA TYR A 16 2.69 18.44 -15.93
C TYR A 16 3.85 19.05 -16.69
N THR A 17 4.51 18.23 -17.53
CA THR A 17 5.50 18.68 -18.50
C THR A 17 4.88 18.63 -19.90
N GLN A 18 5.37 19.45 -20.84
CA GLN A 18 4.94 19.40 -22.24
C GLN A 18 5.06 17.98 -22.83
N LYS A 19 6.07 17.22 -22.42
CA LYS A 19 6.25 15.81 -22.82
C LYS A 19 5.12 14.90 -22.31
N LYS A 20 4.67 15.06 -21.07
CA LYS A 20 3.53 14.32 -20.53
C LYS A 20 2.22 14.67 -21.23
N VAL A 21 2.00 15.96 -21.54
CA VAL A 21 0.83 16.41 -22.30
C VAL A 21 0.86 15.81 -23.70
N ALA A 22 1.99 15.85 -24.38
CA ALA A 22 2.19 15.25 -25.71
C ALA A 22 1.79 13.77 -25.73
N THR A 23 2.31 12.99 -24.79
CA THR A 23 1.99 11.56 -24.69
C THR A 23 0.48 11.30 -24.45
N LYS A 24 -0.21 12.18 -23.68
CA LYS A 24 -1.63 11.99 -23.34
C LYS A 24 -2.59 12.50 -24.43
N THR A 25 -2.16 13.43 -25.26
CA THR A 25 -2.97 14.02 -26.33
C THR A 25 -2.70 13.41 -27.70
N GLY A 26 -1.61 12.64 -27.85
CA GLY A 26 -1.16 12.14 -29.14
C GLY A 26 -0.47 13.21 -30.02
N LEU A 27 -0.23 14.41 -29.48
CA LEU A 27 0.48 15.50 -30.17
C LEU A 27 2.00 15.37 -29.94
N SER A 28 2.80 15.95 -30.81
CA SER A 28 4.24 16.06 -30.56
C SER A 28 4.56 17.21 -29.59
N THR A 29 5.65 17.08 -28.84
CA THR A 29 6.12 18.16 -27.96
C THR A 29 6.42 19.47 -28.71
N ALA A 30 6.87 19.36 -29.95
CA ALA A 30 7.11 20.52 -30.83
C ALA A 30 5.81 21.27 -31.14
N VAL A 31 4.72 20.56 -31.46
CA VAL A 31 3.39 21.14 -31.71
C VAL A 31 2.89 21.86 -30.46
N ILE A 32 2.99 21.25 -29.28
CA ILE A 32 2.56 21.90 -28.03
C ILE A 32 3.38 23.16 -27.74
N SER A 33 4.70 23.10 -27.89
CA SER A 33 5.57 24.25 -27.69
C SER A 33 5.26 25.38 -28.68
N GLN A 34 5.09 25.09 -29.98
CA GLN A 34 4.73 26.07 -31.00
C GLN A 34 3.34 26.68 -30.77
N TYR A 35 2.37 25.88 -30.31
CA TYR A 35 1.03 26.33 -29.96
C TYR A 35 1.06 27.31 -28.77
N ILE A 36 1.79 26.98 -27.71
CA ILE A 36 1.96 27.86 -26.55
C ILE A 36 2.62 29.19 -26.96
N ASN A 37 3.63 29.14 -27.84
CA ASN A 37 4.33 30.33 -28.30
C ASN A 37 3.58 31.09 -29.40
N GLY A 38 2.46 30.60 -29.92
CA GLY A 38 1.64 31.24 -30.94
C GLY A 38 2.25 31.21 -32.35
N VAL A 39 3.21 30.31 -32.61
CA VAL A 39 3.92 30.20 -33.91
C VAL A 39 3.55 28.92 -34.70
N TYR A 40 2.54 28.17 -34.20
CA TYR A 40 2.09 26.99 -34.90
C TYR A 40 1.24 27.32 -36.13
N ASN A 41 1.67 26.86 -37.31
CA ASN A 41 1.04 27.15 -38.59
C ASN A 41 0.21 25.98 -39.16
N GLY A 42 -0.02 24.91 -38.37
CA GLY A 42 -0.83 23.76 -38.79
C GLY A 42 -2.32 23.92 -38.46
N ASN A 43 -3.04 22.81 -38.40
CA ASN A 43 -4.46 22.81 -38.04
C ASN A 43 -4.66 23.11 -36.53
N ILE A 44 -4.84 24.38 -36.20
CA ILE A 44 -5.03 24.86 -34.82
C ILE A 44 -6.30 24.25 -34.20
N ALA A 45 -7.38 24.12 -34.96
CA ALA A 45 -8.65 23.59 -34.47
C ALA A 45 -8.50 22.13 -33.92
N ASN A 46 -7.75 21.30 -34.64
CA ASN A 46 -7.49 19.93 -34.17
C ASN A 46 -6.61 19.90 -32.92
N VAL A 47 -5.63 20.78 -32.82
CA VAL A 47 -4.77 20.89 -31.62
C VAL A 47 -5.59 21.36 -30.41
N GLU A 48 -6.41 22.41 -30.61
CA GLU A 48 -7.28 22.90 -29.54
C GLU A 48 -8.33 21.90 -29.10
N ALA A 49 -8.93 21.13 -30.00
CA ALA A 49 -9.87 20.09 -29.66
C ALA A 49 -9.21 18.98 -28.76
N ALA A 50 -8.02 18.52 -29.15
CA ALA A 50 -7.27 17.52 -28.40
C ALA A 50 -6.83 18.05 -27.02
N LEU A 51 -6.39 19.31 -26.95
CA LEU A 51 -5.99 19.94 -25.69
C LEU A 51 -7.20 20.24 -24.79
N ALA A 52 -8.32 20.71 -25.35
CA ALA A 52 -9.54 20.96 -24.60
C ALA A 52 -10.11 19.68 -23.95
N ASP A 53 -10.14 18.58 -24.71
CA ASP A 53 -10.55 17.27 -24.20
C ASP A 53 -9.61 16.76 -23.09
N PHE A 54 -8.31 16.95 -23.27
CA PHE A 54 -7.31 16.63 -22.23
C PHE A 54 -7.52 17.48 -20.97
N ILE A 55 -7.65 18.80 -21.11
CA ILE A 55 -7.85 19.74 -20.00
C ILE A 55 -9.16 19.42 -19.27
N SER A 56 -10.26 19.18 -19.99
CA SER A 56 -11.54 18.80 -19.41
C SER A 56 -11.41 17.52 -18.57
N ARG A 57 -10.74 16.49 -19.08
CA ARG A 57 -10.47 15.26 -18.34
C ARG A 57 -9.62 15.48 -17.09
N GLU A 58 -8.64 16.38 -17.13
CA GLU A 58 -7.80 16.68 -15.97
C GLU A 58 -8.54 17.60 -14.97
N GLU A 59 -9.38 18.56 -15.43
CA GLU A 59 -10.26 19.33 -14.56
C GLU A 59 -11.29 18.43 -13.85
N ASP A 60 -11.87 17.48 -14.56
CA ASP A 60 -12.77 16.49 -13.98
C ASP A 60 -12.06 15.56 -13.01
N ARG A 61 -10.79 15.25 -13.29
CA ARG A 61 -9.94 14.46 -12.39
C ARG A 61 -9.57 15.25 -11.13
N ALA A 62 -9.28 16.54 -11.27
CA ALA A 62 -9.02 17.44 -10.14
C ALA A 62 -10.27 17.72 -9.30
N LYS A 63 -11.44 17.82 -9.95
CA LYS A 63 -12.75 17.93 -9.26
C LYS A 63 -13.16 16.63 -8.58
N ARG A 64 -12.67 15.48 -9.03
CA ARG A 64 -12.89 14.22 -8.34
C ARG A 64 -12.06 14.27 -7.06
N ARG A 65 -12.70 14.54 -5.93
CA ARG A 65 -12.10 14.36 -4.61
C ARG A 65 -11.60 12.92 -4.53
N GLU A 66 -10.31 12.73 -4.79
CA GLU A 66 -9.70 11.42 -4.76
C GLU A 66 -9.47 11.05 -3.29
N VAL A 67 -10.21 10.07 -2.80
CA VAL A 67 -9.88 9.41 -1.53
C VAL A 67 -8.56 8.69 -1.77
N LYS A 68 -7.48 9.22 -1.19
CA LYS A 68 -6.14 8.63 -1.30
C LYS A 68 -5.94 7.62 -0.19
N GLU A 69 -5.36 6.51 -0.54
CA GLU A 69 -4.89 5.54 0.44
C GLU A 69 -3.64 6.11 1.12
N CYS A 70 -3.72 6.32 2.42
CA CYS A 70 -2.63 6.81 3.24
C CYS A 70 -2.53 5.97 4.52
N PHE A 71 -1.35 5.92 5.10
CA PHE A 71 -1.18 5.31 6.41
C PHE A 71 -1.88 6.18 7.47
N VAL A 72 -2.68 5.55 8.29
CA VAL A 72 -3.36 6.17 9.43
C VAL A 72 -2.90 5.48 10.70
N LYS A 73 -2.39 6.27 11.64
CA LYS A 73 -1.95 5.75 12.93
C LYS A 73 -3.18 5.36 13.76
N THR A 74 -3.33 4.07 14.02
CA THR A 74 -4.40 3.46 14.81
C THR A 74 -3.79 2.65 15.94
N GLN A 75 -4.62 2.17 16.88
CA GLN A 75 -4.13 1.29 17.96
C GLN A 75 -3.58 -0.02 17.38
N LEU A 76 -4.30 -0.63 16.43
CA LEU A 76 -3.84 -1.84 15.75
C LEU A 76 -2.54 -1.63 14.99
N SER A 77 -2.41 -0.53 14.24
CA SER A 77 -1.15 -0.21 13.56
C SER A 77 -0.02 0.01 14.56
N GLY A 78 -0.31 0.58 15.74
CA GLY A 78 0.64 0.72 16.83
C GLY A 78 1.17 -0.61 17.34
N LEU A 79 0.30 -1.62 17.53
CA LEU A 79 0.70 -2.98 17.89
C LEU A 79 1.59 -3.62 16.82
N VAL A 80 1.21 -3.49 15.55
CA VAL A 80 2.01 -4.01 14.43
C VAL A 80 3.39 -3.36 14.38
N LEU A 81 3.46 -2.02 14.44
CA LEU A 81 4.72 -1.28 14.44
C LEU A 81 5.57 -1.60 15.68
N GLY A 82 4.93 -1.77 16.84
CA GLY A 82 5.58 -2.17 18.09
C GLY A 82 6.24 -3.55 17.98
N LEU A 83 5.53 -4.55 17.44
CA LEU A 83 6.11 -5.87 17.19
C LEU A 83 7.32 -5.77 16.24
N ILE A 84 7.18 -5.05 15.13
CA ILE A 84 8.28 -4.87 14.16
C ILE A 84 9.48 -4.23 14.84
N SER A 85 9.26 -3.16 15.63
CA SER A 85 10.32 -2.43 16.34
C SER A 85 11.05 -3.32 17.36
N ASN A 86 10.31 -4.07 18.17
CA ASN A 86 10.90 -4.97 19.16
C ASN A 86 11.70 -6.09 18.48
N THR A 87 11.11 -6.74 17.47
CA THR A 87 11.81 -7.77 16.68
C THR A 87 13.10 -7.22 16.05
N HIS A 88 13.06 -5.99 15.52
CA HIS A 88 14.22 -5.32 14.92
C HIS A 88 15.32 -5.05 15.95
N MET A 89 14.95 -4.55 17.13
CA MET A 89 15.92 -4.27 18.22
C MET A 89 16.54 -5.53 18.79
N ASP A 90 15.74 -6.59 18.96
CA ASP A 90 16.19 -7.84 19.58
C ASP A 90 16.93 -8.75 18.59
N GLY A 91 16.89 -8.44 17.29
CA GLY A 91 17.48 -9.29 16.26
C GLY A 91 16.80 -10.65 16.14
N ASP A 92 15.49 -10.73 16.33
CA ASP A 92 14.69 -11.96 16.45
C ASP A 92 13.81 -12.23 15.21
N ILE A 93 12.99 -13.26 15.25
CA ILE A 93 11.93 -13.53 14.25
C ILE A 93 10.58 -13.19 14.82
N GLY A 94 9.87 -12.25 14.18
CA GLY A 94 8.50 -11.88 14.51
C GLY A 94 7.49 -12.34 13.46
N VAL A 95 6.26 -12.62 13.87
CA VAL A 95 5.18 -13.04 12.96
C VAL A 95 3.95 -12.19 13.18
N ILE A 96 3.39 -11.64 12.10
CA ILE A 96 2.14 -10.86 12.10
C ILE A 96 1.16 -11.56 11.17
N TYR A 97 0.05 -12.02 11.71
CA TYR A 97 -0.95 -12.73 10.91
C TYR A 97 -2.37 -12.28 11.21
N GLY A 98 -3.23 -12.42 10.22
CA GLY A 98 -4.63 -12.05 10.32
C GLY A 98 -5.29 -11.85 8.96
N PRO A 99 -6.59 -11.57 8.92
CA PRO A 99 -7.36 -11.42 7.69
C PRO A 99 -6.77 -10.39 6.73
N ALA A 100 -7.04 -10.56 5.43
CA ALA A 100 -6.67 -9.58 4.42
C ALA A 100 -7.39 -8.23 4.65
N GLY A 101 -6.73 -7.12 4.28
CA GLY A 101 -7.34 -5.79 4.36
C GLY A 101 -7.37 -5.15 5.74
N MET A 102 -6.58 -5.66 6.69
CA MET A 102 -6.45 -5.12 8.07
C MET A 102 -5.23 -4.20 8.27
N GLY A 103 -4.62 -3.71 7.21
CA GLY A 103 -3.55 -2.71 7.29
C GLY A 103 -2.13 -3.25 7.49
N LYS A 104 -1.88 -4.57 7.52
CA LYS A 104 -0.53 -5.17 7.67
C LYS A 104 0.48 -4.56 6.70
N SER A 105 0.23 -4.66 5.41
CA SER A 105 1.10 -4.13 4.35
C SER A 105 1.37 -2.62 4.48
N MET A 106 0.35 -1.86 4.90
CA MET A 106 0.50 -0.41 5.14
C MET A 106 1.47 -0.14 6.29
N ALA A 107 1.36 -0.88 7.39
CA ALA A 107 2.26 -0.73 8.54
C ALA A 107 3.70 -1.16 8.20
N LEU A 108 3.88 -2.24 7.43
CA LEU A 108 5.22 -2.66 6.98
C LEU A 108 5.86 -1.58 6.09
N ARG A 109 5.11 -1.02 5.13
CA ARG A 109 5.58 0.06 4.26
C ARG A 109 5.91 1.33 5.04
N GLU A 110 5.08 1.69 6.02
CA GLU A 110 5.33 2.84 6.91
C GLU A 110 6.61 2.65 7.71
N TYR A 111 6.81 1.46 8.30
CA TYR A 111 8.03 1.15 9.02
C TYR A 111 9.26 1.24 8.12
N ALA A 112 9.20 0.68 6.92
CA ALA A 112 10.28 0.72 5.95
C ALA A 112 10.58 2.14 5.44
N ALA A 113 9.57 3.02 5.36
CA ALA A 113 9.74 4.40 4.94
C ALA A 113 10.34 5.30 6.02
N THR A 114 10.11 4.97 7.30
CA THR A 114 10.49 5.82 8.45
C THR A 114 11.74 5.34 9.18
N ASN A 115 12.21 4.11 8.91
CA ASN A 115 13.38 3.52 9.58
C ASN A 115 14.47 3.15 8.58
N LYS A 116 15.73 3.23 9.03
CA LYS A 116 16.90 2.78 8.26
C LYS A 116 17.18 1.30 8.53
N GLY A 117 17.93 0.65 7.64
CA GLY A 117 18.30 -0.76 7.81
C GLY A 117 17.10 -1.71 7.63
N VAL A 118 16.12 -1.34 6.81
CA VAL A 118 14.92 -2.14 6.56
C VAL A 118 14.88 -2.60 5.11
N ILE A 119 14.76 -3.90 4.92
CA ILE A 119 14.50 -4.51 3.61
C ILE A 119 13.05 -4.99 3.61
N LEU A 120 12.22 -4.41 2.76
CA LEU A 120 10.83 -4.85 2.56
C LEU A 120 10.72 -5.67 1.29
N ILE A 121 10.21 -6.90 1.41
CA ILE A 121 9.90 -7.82 0.31
C ILE A 121 8.39 -8.11 0.35
N GLU A 122 7.75 -8.07 -0.80
CA GLU A 122 6.37 -8.51 -1.00
C GLU A 122 6.41 -9.82 -1.80
N ALA A 123 6.10 -10.93 -1.14
CA ALA A 123 6.14 -12.24 -1.77
C ALA A 123 4.95 -12.43 -2.74
N ASP A 124 5.18 -13.19 -3.80
CA ASP A 124 4.14 -13.59 -4.74
C ASP A 124 4.18 -15.12 -4.99
N PRO A 125 3.17 -15.72 -5.65
CA PRO A 125 3.11 -17.15 -5.90
C PRO A 125 4.27 -17.72 -6.76
N GLY A 126 5.01 -16.87 -7.46
CA GLY A 126 6.19 -17.25 -8.25
C GLY A 126 7.48 -17.35 -7.46
N TYR A 127 7.46 -16.95 -6.16
CA TYR A 127 8.66 -16.99 -5.34
C TYR A 127 9.15 -18.41 -5.08
N THR A 128 10.43 -18.59 -5.34
CA THR A 128 11.21 -19.77 -4.91
C THR A 128 12.31 -19.29 -3.95
N ALA A 129 12.98 -20.20 -3.26
CA ALA A 129 14.14 -19.86 -2.43
C ALA A 129 15.22 -19.10 -3.22
N LYS A 130 15.41 -19.43 -4.50
CA LYS A 130 16.39 -18.74 -5.35
C LYS A 130 15.95 -17.31 -5.70
N VAL A 131 14.69 -17.10 -6.04
CA VAL A 131 14.14 -15.79 -6.38
C VAL A 131 14.22 -14.86 -5.15
N LEU A 132 13.84 -15.36 -3.98
CA LEU A 132 13.96 -14.62 -2.72
C LEU A 132 15.41 -14.16 -2.46
N LEU A 133 16.36 -15.07 -2.59
CA LEU A 133 17.78 -14.74 -2.40
C LEU A 133 18.31 -13.75 -3.43
N GLN A 134 17.91 -13.88 -4.69
CA GLN A 134 18.30 -12.93 -5.74
C GLN A 134 17.75 -11.52 -5.46
N GLU A 135 16.53 -11.42 -4.94
CA GLU A 135 15.98 -10.13 -4.54
C GLU A 135 16.68 -9.55 -3.31
N LEU A 136 16.96 -10.37 -2.29
CA LEU A 136 17.76 -9.95 -1.13
C LEU A 136 19.14 -9.44 -1.56
N CYS A 137 19.87 -10.20 -2.39
CA CYS A 137 21.16 -9.77 -2.94
C CYS A 137 21.07 -8.44 -3.70
N ALA A 138 20.00 -8.25 -4.49
CA ALA A 138 19.77 -7.00 -5.21
C ALA A 138 19.54 -5.81 -4.27
N ARG A 139 18.77 -6.00 -3.18
CA ARG A 139 18.52 -4.97 -2.16
C ARG A 139 19.77 -4.65 -1.34
N LEU A 140 20.62 -5.66 -1.12
CA LEU A 140 21.91 -5.52 -0.41
C LEU A 140 23.02 -4.96 -1.29
N GLY A 141 22.82 -4.86 -2.62
CA GLY A 141 23.85 -4.40 -3.56
C GLY A 141 24.99 -5.41 -3.78
N VAL A 142 24.76 -6.69 -3.50
CA VAL A 142 25.73 -7.77 -3.68
C VAL A 142 25.44 -8.63 -4.90
N LYS A 143 26.34 -9.60 -5.19
CA LYS A 143 26.22 -10.49 -6.35
C LYS A 143 24.94 -11.32 -6.29
N LYS A 144 24.07 -11.19 -7.30
CA LYS A 144 22.76 -11.87 -7.43
C LYS A 144 22.74 -13.07 -8.37
N THR A 145 23.90 -13.56 -8.79
CA THR A 145 24.07 -14.73 -9.69
C THR A 145 24.79 -15.83 -8.97
N GLY A 146 24.29 -17.05 -9.06
CA GLY A 146 24.85 -18.22 -8.40
C GLY A 146 23.81 -19.29 -8.08
N ASN A 147 24.25 -20.32 -7.38
CA ASN A 147 23.34 -21.31 -6.79
C ASN A 147 22.77 -20.80 -5.44
N ILE A 148 21.81 -21.52 -4.86
CA ILE A 148 21.14 -21.13 -3.62
C ILE A 148 22.13 -20.97 -2.45
N HIS A 149 23.15 -21.85 -2.39
CA HIS A 149 24.15 -21.79 -1.32
C HIS A 149 25.02 -20.53 -1.44
N GLU A 150 25.56 -20.25 -2.62
CA GLU A 150 26.35 -19.05 -2.90
C GLU A 150 25.58 -17.76 -2.59
N LEU A 151 24.33 -17.65 -3.07
CA LEU A 151 23.48 -16.49 -2.80
C LEU A 151 23.16 -16.34 -1.31
N SER A 152 22.96 -17.44 -0.60
CA SER A 152 22.74 -17.42 0.86
C SER A 152 23.97 -16.92 1.62
N GLU A 153 25.18 -17.36 1.23
CA GLU A 153 26.42 -16.90 1.85
C GLU A 153 26.66 -15.40 1.59
N GLU A 154 26.40 -14.92 0.37
CA GLU A 154 26.48 -13.48 0.06
C GLU A 154 25.52 -12.66 0.94
N CYS A 155 24.28 -13.11 1.12
CA CYS A 155 23.31 -12.44 2.01
C CYS A 155 23.78 -12.46 3.47
N ILE A 156 24.26 -13.61 3.98
CA ILE A 156 24.73 -13.77 5.35
C ILE A 156 25.92 -12.83 5.63
N GLN A 157 26.90 -12.78 4.72
CA GLN A 157 28.06 -11.89 4.87
C GLN A 157 27.66 -10.43 4.87
N ALA A 158 26.74 -10.02 3.95
CA ALA A 158 26.30 -8.64 3.84
C ALA A 158 25.44 -8.18 5.02
N LEU A 159 24.73 -9.09 5.68
CA LEU A 159 23.81 -8.77 6.79
C LEU A 159 24.47 -8.90 8.16
N ASN A 160 25.60 -9.60 8.25
CA ASN A 160 26.26 -9.88 9.52
C ASN A 160 26.66 -8.60 10.27
N GLY A 161 26.18 -8.44 11.49
CA GLY A 161 26.47 -7.30 12.37
C GLY A 161 25.87 -5.96 11.92
N THR A 162 24.96 -5.95 10.94
CA THR A 162 24.34 -4.71 10.44
C THR A 162 23.24 -4.17 11.34
N GLY A 163 22.61 -5.03 12.15
CA GLY A 163 21.41 -4.70 12.90
C GLY A 163 20.20 -4.39 12.02
N TRP A 164 20.13 -4.91 10.80
CA TRP A 164 19.01 -4.69 9.89
C TRP A 164 17.83 -5.62 10.18
N VAL A 165 16.69 -5.30 9.57
CA VAL A 165 15.49 -6.15 9.57
C VAL A 165 14.99 -6.45 8.16
N ILE A 166 14.60 -7.69 7.92
CA ILE A 166 13.94 -8.13 6.70
C ILE A 166 12.45 -8.25 7.00
N LEU A 167 11.62 -7.43 6.35
CA LEU A 167 10.17 -7.51 6.41
C LEU A 167 9.66 -8.26 5.18
N VAL A 168 8.87 -9.30 5.38
CA VAL A 168 8.28 -10.08 4.29
C VAL A 168 6.77 -9.98 4.38
N ASP A 169 6.14 -9.29 3.42
CA ASP A 169 4.68 -9.25 3.26
C ASP A 169 4.19 -10.43 2.41
N GLU A 170 2.96 -10.87 2.64
CA GLU A 170 2.35 -12.05 2.03
C GLU A 170 3.21 -13.33 2.19
N ALA A 171 3.89 -13.45 3.35
CA ALA A 171 4.85 -14.51 3.63
C ALA A 171 4.25 -15.94 3.56
N GLU A 172 2.92 -16.08 3.63
CA GLU A 172 2.23 -17.35 3.41
C GLU A 172 2.35 -17.89 1.97
N LEU A 173 2.79 -17.06 1.03
CA LEU A 173 3.04 -17.46 -0.35
C LEU A 173 4.43 -18.07 -0.56
N LEU A 174 5.34 -17.87 0.42
CA LEU A 174 6.67 -18.46 0.35
C LEU A 174 6.60 -19.99 0.54
N PRO A 175 7.28 -20.76 -0.31
CA PRO A 175 7.44 -22.19 -0.08
C PRO A 175 8.32 -22.43 1.16
N TYR A 176 8.13 -23.57 1.83
CA TYR A 176 8.90 -23.94 3.02
C TYR A 176 10.43 -23.75 2.84
N ARG A 177 10.96 -24.13 1.67
CA ARG A 177 12.38 -23.99 1.39
C ARG A 177 12.86 -22.54 1.43
N ALA A 178 12.02 -21.58 1.07
CA ALA A 178 12.34 -20.16 1.16
C ALA A 178 12.32 -19.67 2.61
N LEU A 179 11.33 -20.11 3.40
CA LEU A 179 11.25 -19.81 4.84
C LEU A 179 12.46 -20.40 5.59
N GLU A 180 12.90 -21.60 5.24
CA GLU A 180 14.07 -22.25 5.85
C GLU A 180 15.39 -21.52 5.48
N VAL A 181 15.47 -20.97 4.28
CA VAL A 181 16.61 -20.13 3.88
C VAL A 181 16.63 -18.84 4.70
N LEU A 182 15.48 -18.18 4.92
CA LEU A 182 15.40 -17.01 5.79
C LEU A 182 15.83 -17.33 7.22
N ARG A 183 15.35 -18.44 7.79
CA ARG A 183 15.78 -18.90 9.11
C ARG A 183 17.30 -19.06 9.19
N ARG A 184 17.89 -19.71 8.18
CA ARG A 184 19.33 -19.93 8.13
C ARG A 184 20.12 -18.61 8.04
N ILE A 185 19.62 -17.63 7.28
CA ILE A 185 20.22 -16.30 7.22
C ILE A 185 20.15 -15.65 8.60
N HIS A 186 19.00 -15.67 9.26
CA HIS A 186 18.84 -15.18 10.63
C HIS A 186 19.82 -15.85 11.60
N ASP A 187 19.84 -17.19 11.68
CA ASP A 187 20.67 -17.94 12.62
C ASP A 187 22.19 -17.60 12.47
N ARG A 188 22.63 -17.25 11.26
CA ARG A 188 24.05 -17.01 10.98
C ARG A 188 24.47 -15.54 10.95
N SER A 189 23.57 -14.64 10.66
CA SER A 189 23.88 -13.20 10.57
C SER A 189 23.32 -12.38 11.73
N GLY A 190 22.39 -12.92 12.51
CA GLY A 190 21.68 -12.18 13.57
C GLY A 190 20.71 -11.12 13.02
N VAL A 191 20.39 -11.14 11.72
CA VAL A 191 19.43 -10.20 11.13
C VAL A 191 18.04 -10.47 11.65
N ALA A 192 17.29 -9.42 12.03
CA ALA A 192 15.89 -9.56 12.40
C ALA A 192 15.03 -9.90 11.18
N ILE A 193 13.96 -10.70 11.40
CA ILE A 193 13.01 -11.04 10.34
C ILE A 193 11.59 -10.86 10.85
N VAL A 194 10.74 -10.17 10.08
CA VAL A 194 9.30 -10.12 10.36
C VAL A 194 8.54 -10.70 9.18
N LEU A 195 7.77 -11.74 9.44
CA LEU A 195 6.90 -12.41 8.48
C LEU A 195 5.47 -11.94 8.70
N ALA A 196 4.88 -11.27 7.71
CA ALA A 196 3.49 -10.82 7.76
C ALA A 196 2.65 -11.55 6.71
N GLY A 197 1.44 -11.98 7.09
CA GLY A 197 0.61 -12.71 6.16
C GLY A 197 -0.80 -13.04 6.67
N MET A 198 -1.47 -13.94 5.96
CA MET A 198 -2.76 -14.50 6.36
C MET A 198 -2.58 -15.60 7.42
N PRO A 199 -3.66 -16.02 8.12
CA PRO A 199 -3.58 -17.06 9.15
C PRO A 199 -2.92 -18.37 8.70
N ARG A 200 -2.97 -18.67 7.39
CA ARG A 200 -2.27 -19.78 6.75
C ARG A 200 -0.75 -19.74 6.99
N LEU A 201 -0.17 -18.57 7.21
CA LEU A 201 1.25 -18.41 7.51
C LEU A 201 1.67 -19.25 8.72
N LEU A 202 0.87 -19.29 9.81
CA LEU A 202 1.16 -20.11 10.98
C LEU A 202 1.18 -21.61 10.66
N ILE A 203 0.29 -22.07 9.77
CA ILE A 203 0.26 -23.46 9.33
C ILE A 203 1.54 -23.77 8.56
N ASN A 204 1.97 -22.86 7.69
CA ASN A 204 3.21 -23.00 6.92
C ASN A 204 4.46 -23.02 7.81
N LEU A 205 4.44 -22.27 8.95
CA LEU A 205 5.56 -22.22 9.89
C LEU A 205 5.63 -23.43 10.82
N LYS A 206 4.47 -23.98 11.20
CA LYS A 206 4.39 -25.16 12.09
C LYS A 206 4.51 -26.49 11.34
N GLY A 207 4.07 -26.49 10.06
CA GLY A 207 3.78 -27.71 9.35
C GLY A 207 2.49 -28.38 9.83
N SER A 208 1.85 -29.19 8.98
CA SER A 208 0.58 -29.86 9.31
C SER A 208 0.73 -30.94 10.40
N ARG A 209 1.94 -31.46 10.59
CA ARG A 209 2.29 -32.48 11.59
C ARG A 209 3.43 -32.06 12.52
N GLY A 210 3.76 -30.75 12.55
CA GLY A 210 4.87 -30.22 13.36
C GLY A 210 6.25 -30.48 12.74
N GLU A 211 6.32 -30.87 11.45
CA GLU A 211 7.57 -31.13 10.73
C GLU A 211 8.48 -29.90 10.61
N PHE A 212 7.94 -28.71 10.82
CA PHE A 212 8.67 -27.44 10.74
C PHE A 212 8.91 -26.79 12.10
N ALA A 213 8.91 -27.60 13.17
CA ALA A 213 9.11 -27.13 14.55
C ALA A 213 10.38 -26.30 14.74
N GLN A 214 11.45 -26.58 13.99
CA GLN A 214 12.69 -25.82 14.04
C GLN A 214 12.52 -24.36 13.58
N LEU A 215 11.72 -24.12 12.54
CA LEU A 215 11.42 -22.78 12.06
C LEU A 215 10.54 -22.04 13.08
N TYR A 216 9.49 -22.71 13.56
CA TYR A 216 8.56 -22.12 14.52
C TYR A 216 9.22 -21.83 15.88
N SER A 217 10.19 -22.64 16.31
CA SER A 217 10.90 -22.44 17.58
C SER A 217 11.79 -21.19 17.61
N ARG A 218 12.06 -20.59 16.45
CA ARG A 218 12.82 -19.33 16.32
C ARG A 218 11.92 -18.08 16.34
N VAL A 219 10.61 -18.26 16.40
CA VAL A 219 9.66 -17.13 16.48
C VAL A 219 9.61 -16.66 17.93
N GLY A 220 10.17 -15.48 18.19
CA GLY A 220 10.13 -14.86 19.52
C GLY A 220 8.80 -14.20 19.83
N MET A 221 8.19 -13.54 18.85
CA MET A 221 6.89 -12.85 19.02
C MET A 221 5.94 -13.12 17.86
N ALA A 222 4.65 -13.28 18.19
CA ALA A 222 3.58 -13.42 17.21
C ALA A 222 2.39 -12.53 17.56
N LEU A 223 1.86 -11.80 16.58
CA LEU A 223 0.68 -10.95 16.72
C LEU A 223 -0.46 -11.51 15.88
N ASP A 224 -1.54 -11.94 16.55
CA ASP A 224 -2.81 -12.27 15.91
C ASP A 224 -3.67 -11.00 15.84
N ILE A 225 -3.82 -10.46 14.63
CA ILE A 225 -4.62 -9.25 14.40
C ILE A 225 -6.09 -9.46 14.75
N GLU A 226 -6.63 -10.68 14.55
CA GLU A 226 -8.05 -10.92 14.75
C GLU A 226 -8.43 -10.91 16.24
N VAL A 227 -7.54 -11.38 17.09
CA VAL A 227 -7.73 -11.31 18.55
C VAL A 227 -7.78 -9.86 19.01
N HIS A 228 -6.79 -9.05 18.63
CA HIS A 228 -6.71 -7.64 19.06
C HIS A 228 -7.74 -6.73 18.39
N LYS A 229 -8.18 -7.06 17.17
CA LYS A 229 -9.21 -6.32 16.46
C LYS A 229 -10.50 -6.18 17.26
N ARG A 230 -10.93 -7.25 17.96
CA ARG A 230 -12.18 -7.26 18.71
C ARG A 230 -12.24 -6.22 19.82
N GLU A 231 -11.09 -5.83 20.37
CA GLU A 231 -10.99 -4.90 21.50
C GLU A 231 -10.96 -3.43 21.05
N ILE A 232 -10.45 -3.15 19.83
CA ILE A 232 -10.14 -1.79 19.37
C ILE A 232 -10.86 -1.40 18.07
N GLU A 233 -11.76 -2.25 17.57
CA GLU A 233 -12.33 -2.17 16.23
C GLU A 233 -13.03 -0.84 15.94
N VAL A 234 -13.82 -0.33 16.89
CA VAL A 234 -14.68 0.85 16.66
C VAL A 234 -13.83 2.13 16.56
N ASP A 235 -12.90 2.33 17.47
CA ASP A 235 -12.09 3.55 17.53
C ASP A 235 -11.14 3.65 16.35
N ASP A 236 -10.47 2.54 16.01
CA ASP A 236 -9.58 2.47 14.84
C ASP A 236 -10.36 2.68 13.55
N PHE A 237 -11.55 2.06 13.46
CA PHE A 237 -12.42 2.21 12.30
C PHE A 237 -12.83 3.67 12.10
N ASN A 238 -13.30 4.34 13.15
CA ASN A 238 -13.70 5.74 13.10
C ASN A 238 -12.52 6.66 12.76
N THR A 239 -11.33 6.37 13.29
CA THR A 239 -10.11 7.11 13.01
C THR A 239 -9.75 7.02 11.52
N ILE A 240 -9.79 5.84 10.93
CA ILE A 240 -9.53 5.65 9.50
C ILE A 240 -10.64 6.28 8.67
N LEU A 241 -11.91 6.06 9.00
CA LEU A 241 -13.05 6.62 8.27
C LEU A 241 -12.98 8.16 8.23
N SER A 242 -12.64 8.82 9.36
CA SER A 242 -12.47 10.28 9.42
C SER A 242 -11.37 10.81 8.51
N SER A 243 -10.34 10.01 8.27
CA SER A 243 -9.26 10.37 7.35
C SER A 243 -9.66 10.24 5.88
N LEU A 244 -10.64 9.41 5.57
CA LEU A 244 -11.10 9.12 4.20
C LEU A 244 -12.22 10.06 3.74
N LEU A 245 -13.03 10.55 4.68
CA LEU A 245 -14.13 11.45 4.36
C LEU A 245 -13.63 12.88 4.18
N PRO A 246 -14.25 13.68 3.28
CA PRO A 246 -13.86 15.07 3.08
C PRO A 246 -14.13 15.88 4.34
N LYS A 247 -13.20 16.76 4.68
CA LYS A 247 -13.38 17.76 5.73
C LYS A 247 -13.99 19.01 5.10
N ASP A 248 -15.30 19.04 4.95
CA ASP A 248 -15.99 20.24 4.49
C ASP A 248 -16.18 21.20 5.65
N SER A 249 -16.07 22.51 5.37
CA SER A 249 -16.19 23.58 6.34
C SER A 249 -17.51 23.46 7.14
N GLY A 250 -17.43 22.88 8.32
CA GLY A 250 -18.53 22.78 9.28
C GLY A 250 -19.28 21.46 9.37
N GLN A 251 -18.99 20.46 8.54
CA GLN A 251 -19.58 19.11 8.66
C GLN A 251 -18.53 18.07 9.04
N ASP A 252 -18.61 17.58 10.27
CA ASP A 252 -17.93 16.35 10.67
C ASP A 252 -18.87 15.16 10.36
N TYR A 253 -18.58 14.47 9.27
CA TYR A 253 -19.42 13.34 8.82
C TYR A 253 -19.48 12.19 9.82
N ILE A 254 -18.50 12.04 10.71
CA ILE A 254 -18.49 10.98 11.72
C ILE A 254 -19.51 11.23 12.81
N THR A 255 -19.83 12.49 13.11
CA THR A 255 -20.86 12.85 14.10
C THR A 255 -22.28 12.69 13.56
N GLN A 256 -22.48 12.41 12.27
CA GLN A 256 -23.81 12.15 11.72
C GLN A 256 -24.34 10.80 12.25
N PRO A 257 -25.53 10.79 12.86
CA PRO A 257 -26.10 9.57 13.42
C PRO A 257 -26.24 8.46 12.38
N GLY A 258 -25.73 7.27 12.69
CA GLY A 258 -25.85 6.08 11.85
C GLY A 258 -24.88 6.00 10.66
N LEU A 259 -24.08 7.04 10.38
CA LEU A 259 -23.21 7.03 9.21
C LEU A 259 -21.99 6.11 9.41
N ALA A 260 -21.30 6.24 10.53
CA ALA A 260 -20.16 5.38 10.87
C ALA A 260 -20.59 3.91 11.00
N GLU A 261 -21.75 3.65 11.62
CA GLU A 261 -22.33 2.34 11.76
C GLU A 261 -22.69 1.72 10.39
N ALA A 262 -23.19 2.51 9.45
CA ALA A 262 -23.45 2.03 8.09
C ALA A 262 -22.17 1.61 7.37
N PHE A 263 -21.10 2.42 7.47
CA PHE A 263 -19.78 2.05 6.94
C PHE A 263 -19.24 0.79 7.60
N MET A 264 -19.31 0.69 8.92
CA MET A 264 -18.86 -0.47 9.70
C MET A 264 -19.60 -1.74 9.27
N LYS A 265 -20.92 -1.69 9.26
CA LYS A 265 -21.81 -2.80 8.87
C LYS A 265 -21.45 -3.33 7.48
N HIS A 266 -21.35 -2.46 6.49
CA HIS A 266 -21.16 -2.87 5.11
C HIS A 266 -19.70 -3.23 4.76
N SER A 267 -18.72 -2.68 5.47
CA SER A 267 -17.31 -3.10 5.34
C SER A 267 -16.99 -4.35 6.18
N LYS A 268 -17.85 -4.74 7.12
CA LYS A 268 -17.63 -5.82 8.11
C LYS A 268 -16.33 -5.58 8.90
N GLY A 269 -16.03 -4.32 9.26
CA GLY A 269 -14.81 -3.92 9.94
C GLY A 269 -13.52 -4.13 9.15
N ASN A 270 -13.60 -4.32 7.83
CA ASN A 270 -12.43 -4.51 6.97
C ASN A 270 -12.01 -3.17 6.34
N TYR A 271 -10.78 -2.73 6.62
CA TYR A 271 -10.29 -1.41 6.20
C TYR A 271 -10.19 -1.25 4.68
N ARG A 272 -9.81 -2.31 3.93
CA ARG A 272 -9.78 -2.28 2.46
C ARG A 272 -11.19 -2.12 1.87
N ARG A 273 -12.18 -2.81 2.45
CA ARG A 273 -13.59 -2.67 2.02
C ARG A 273 -14.15 -1.31 2.37
N MET A 274 -13.85 -0.79 3.58
CA MET A 274 -14.22 0.56 4.00
C MET A 274 -13.63 1.61 3.05
N PHE A 275 -12.35 1.50 2.70
CA PHE A 275 -11.70 2.40 1.74
C PHE A 275 -12.41 2.39 0.37
N LYS A 276 -12.72 1.19 -0.16
CA LYS A 276 -13.45 1.07 -1.43
C LYS A 276 -14.84 1.70 -1.35
N LEU A 277 -15.55 1.49 -0.25
CA LEU A 277 -16.88 2.05 -0.01
C LEU A 277 -16.80 3.59 0.11
N ALA A 278 -15.91 4.10 0.95
CA ALA A 278 -15.70 5.55 1.14
C ALA A 278 -15.34 6.23 -0.18
N ARG A 279 -14.43 5.65 -0.97
CA ARG A 279 -14.08 6.17 -2.30
C ARG A 279 -15.28 6.24 -3.25
N GLY A 280 -16.14 5.23 -3.26
CA GLY A 280 -17.38 5.20 -4.05
C GLY A 280 -18.35 6.27 -3.62
N VAL A 281 -18.61 6.36 -2.33
CA VAL A 281 -19.56 7.30 -1.71
C VAL A 281 -19.10 8.76 -1.91
N VAL A 282 -17.83 9.07 -1.63
CA VAL A 282 -17.26 10.42 -1.83
C VAL A 282 -17.34 10.84 -3.30
N ARG A 283 -17.03 9.92 -4.23
CA ARG A 283 -17.13 10.20 -5.67
C ARG A 283 -18.57 10.50 -6.08
N ALA A 284 -19.54 9.72 -5.61
CA ALA A 284 -20.95 9.92 -5.93
C ALA A 284 -21.49 11.21 -5.34
N SER A 285 -21.12 11.52 -4.10
CA SER A 285 -21.47 12.79 -3.44
C SER A 285 -20.96 13.98 -4.27
N THR A 286 -19.71 13.93 -4.74
CA THR A 286 -19.09 15.01 -5.53
C THR A 286 -19.77 15.17 -6.89
N ILE A 287 -20.06 14.08 -7.61
CA ILE A 287 -20.69 14.12 -8.94
C ILE A 287 -22.16 14.54 -8.84
N GLY A 288 -22.88 14.01 -7.85
CA GLY A 288 -24.32 14.26 -7.66
C GLY A 288 -24.65 15.56 -6.94
N GLY A 289 -23.64 16.30 -6.44
CA GLY A 289 -23.85 17.52 -5.63
C GLY A 289 -24.63 17.26 -4.34
N GLN A 290 -24.70 16.00 -3.88
CA GLN A 290 -25.45 15.60 -2.68
C GLN A 290 -24.48 15.37 -1.51
N GLY A 291 -24.93 15.67 -0.30
CA GLY A 291 -24.16 15.32 0.91
C GLY A 291 -23.98 13.81 1.08
N ILE A 292 -22.93 13.42 1.81
CA ILE A 292 -22.74 12.02 2.21
C ILE A 292 -23.83 11.66 3.22
N SER A 293 -24.55 10.57 2.97
CA SER A 293 -25.67 10.09 3.80
C SER A 293 -25.66 8.57 3.93
N THR A 294 -26.31 8.04 4.94
CA THR A 294 -26.49 6.59 5.14
C THR A 294 -27.10 5.91 3.93
N GLY A 295 -28.12 6.51 3.30
CA GLY A 295 -28.75 5.97 2.10
C GLY A 295 -27.78 5.90 0.89
N LEU A 296 -26.82 6.83 0.79
CA LEU A 296 -25.79 6.79 -0.23
C LEU A 296 -24.80 5.65 0.05
N VAL A 297 -24.41 5.45 1.31
CA VAL A 297 -23.55 4.34 1.74
C VAL A 297 -24.20 2.99 1.44
N GLU A 298 -25.48 2.81 1.78
CA GLU A 298 -26.24 1.58 1.53
C GLU A 298 -26.34 1.25 0.04
N ARG A 299 -26.60 2.26 -0.79
CA ARG A 299 -26.66 2.10 -2.26
C ARG A 299 -25.32 1.63 -2.84
N TYR A 300 -24.22 2.23 -2.39
CA TYR A 300 -22.88 1.83 -2.85
C TYR A 300 -22.41 0.51 -2.27
N ALA A 301 -22.87 0.14 -1.08
CA ALA A 301 -22.57 -1.14 -0.47
C ALA A 301 -23.08 -2.33 -1.29
N GLN A 302 -24.23 -2.17 -2.00
CA GLN A 302 -24.77 -3.20 -2.89
C GLN A 302 -23.84 -3.53 -4.09
N MET A 303 -22.91 -2.62 -4.43
CA MET A 303 -21.93 -2.82 -5.51
C MET A 303 -20.63 -3.48 -5.02
N LEU A 304 -20.45 -3.63 -3.70
CA LEU A 304 -19.29 -4.32 -3.14
C LEU A 304 -19.51 -5.84 -3.24
N ILE A 305 -18.46 -6.54 -3.71
CA ILE A 305 -18.44 -8.00 -3.69
C ILE A 305 -18.41 -8.46 -2.22
N HIS A 306 -19.33 -9.30 -1.85
CA HIS A 306 -19.53 -9.81 -0.48
C HIS A 306 -18.63 -11.01 -0.17
#